data_549d008d2f376ac258f737b7005ac340
#
_entry.id   549d008d2f376ac258f737b7005ac340
#
_cell.length_a   1.000
_cell.length_b   1.000
_cell.length_c   1.000
_cell.angle_alpha   90.00
_cell.angle_beta   90.00
_cell.angle_gamma   90.00
#
_symmetry.space_group_name_H-M   'P 1'
#
loop_
_entity.id
_entity.type
_entity.pdbx_description
1 polymer ?
#
loop_
_entity_poly.entity_id
_entity_poly.type
_entity_poly.pdbx_seq_one_letter_code
_entity_poly.pdbx_strand_id
1 'polypeptide(L)'
;MMKQIPYGLTDFARIQKDNYYYVDKTMFIERIEMQPAYLFLIRPRRFGKSLTLAMLEAYYDVVYANDFDELFGHLYIGQHPTPKHNCYLIMRFNFSEVSSNVNEVERSFKLHCCSKLRDFVFKYEDLLGKEIWDVLDEEIQQDPGAFLSAINSYASRKGNLPIYLLIDEYDNFTNTILSTYGTEYYQKATHGEGFVRGFFNVIKAATTGTGSALQRMFITGVSPVTMDDVTSGFNIGTNITTDPWFNDLVGFSEAELREMLTYYKEQGVLMQTVD
;
A
#
# COMPACT_ATOMS: atom_id res chain seq x y z
N MET A 1 -9.74 -0.62 30.83
CA MET A 1 -10.93 -0.53 29.96
C MET A 1 -10.78 -1.62 28.91
N MET A 2 -11.82 -2.41 28.63
CA MET A 2 -11.78 -3.48 27.62
C MET A 2 -11.53 -2.90 26.22
N LYS A 3 -10.58 -3.47 25.47
CA LYS A 3 -10.32 -3.08 24.08
C LYS A 3 -11.46 -3.55 23.17
N GLN A 4 -11.89 -2.69 22.25
CA GLN A 4 -12.89 -3.04 21.24
C GLN A 4 -12.24 -3.71 20.05
N ILE A 5 -12.96 -4.61 19.37
CA ILE A 5 -12.51 -5.19 18.08
C ILE A 5 -12.65 -4.11 17.00
N PRO A 6 -11.61 -3.82 16.19
CA PRO A 6 -11.65 -2.80 15.16
C PRO A 6 -12.39 -3.27 13.90
N TYR A 7 -13.69 -3.59 14.05
CA TYR A 7 -14.50 -4.11 12.95
C TYR A 7 -14.64 -3.06 11.84
N GLY A 8 -14.17 -3.39 10.62
CA GLY A 8 -14.23 -2.51 9.46
C GLY A 8 -13.23 -1.36 9.47
N LEU A 9 -12.34 -1.26 10.48
CA LEU A 9 -11.29 -0.26 10.53
C LEU A 9 -10.01 -0.78 9.85
N THR A 10 -9.45 0.04 8.97
CA THR A 10 -8.17 -0.21 8.31
C THR A 10 -7.14 0.90 8.58
N ASP A 11 -7.49 1.90 9.38
CA ASP A 11 -6.62 2.98 9.83
C ASP A 11 -5.83 2.51 11.05
N PHE A 12 -4.54 2.20 10.84
CA PHE A 12 -3.65 1.73 11.89
C PHE A 12 -3.44 2.78 12.99
N ALA A 13 -3.24 4.04 12.62
CA ALA A 13 -3.01 5.10 13.59
C ALA A 13 -4.21 5.27 14.53
N ARG A 14 -5.41 5.24 13.97
CA ARG A 14 -6.65 5.28 14.77
C ARG A 14 -6.80 4.06 15.67
N ILE A 15 -6.48 2.86 15.16
CA ILE A 15 -6.55 1.62 15.97
C ILE A 15 -5.66 1.73 17.20
N GLN A 16 -4.46 2.30 17.08
CA GLN A 16 -3.55 2.48 18.19
C GLN A 16 -4.00 3.60 19.13
N LYS A 17 -4.31 4.78 18.61
CA LYS A 17 -4.73 5.97 19.41
C LYS A 17 -6.02 5.71 20.20
N ASP A 18 -6.98 5.02 19.60
CA ASP A 18 -8.27 4.68 20.26
C ASP A 18 -8.17 3.37 21.09
N ASN A 19 -6.99 2.77 21.20
CA ASN A 19 -6.69 1.56 21.97
C ASN A 19 -7.62 0.37 21.65
N TYR A 20 -7.83 0.09 20.35
CA TYR A 20 -8.52 -1.11 19.90
C TYR A 20 -7.68 -2.38 20.15
N TYR A 21 -8.32 -3.54 20.09
CA TYR A 21 -7.60 -4.81 20.11
C TYR A 21 -6.84 -4.99 18.80
N TYR A 22 -5.53 -5.08 18.89
CA TYR A 22 -4.64 -5.25 17.75
C TYR A 22 -3.74 -6.47 17.97
N VAL A 23 -3.70 -7.39 17.00
CA VAL A 23 -2.72 -8.46 16.97
C VAL A 23 -1.46 -7.93 16.34
N ASP A 24 -0.39 -7.88 17.12
CA ASP A 24 0.87 -7.27 16.68
C ASP A 24 1.50 -8.07 15.53
N LYS A 25 1.59 -7.43 14.36
CA LYS A 25 2.26 -7.92 13.15
C LYS A 25 3.50 -7.10 12.80
N THR A 26 3.90 -6.19 13.69
CA THR A 26 4.97 -5.24 13.37
C THR A 26 6.36 -5.87 13.26
N MET A 27 6.58 -7.07 13.80
CA MET A 27 7.81 -7.84 13.60
C MET A 27 8.07 -8.17 12.11
N PHE A 28 7.06 -8.19 11.28
CA PHE A 28 7.22 -8.41 9.85
C PHE A 28 7.87 -7.24 9.12
N ILE A 29 7.93 -6.05 9.71
CA ILE A 29 8.59 -4.88 9.13
C ILE A 29 10.09 -5.18 8.90
N GLU A 30 10.78 -5.76 9.88
CA GLU A 30 12.18 -6.17 9.73
C GLU A 30 12.34 -7.19 8.59
N ARG A 31 11.43 -8.16 8.49
CA ARG A 31 11.46 -9.19 7.43
C ARG A 31 11.20 -8.56 6.04
N ILE A 32 10.30 -7.59 5.95
CA ILE A 32 10.02 -6.82 4.72
C ILE A 32 11.26 -6.03 4.30
N GLU A 33 12.02 -5.48 5.25
CA GLU A 33 13.24 -4.74 4.96
C GLU A 33 14.39 -5.61 4.45
N MET A 34 14.44 -6.88 4.85
CA MET A 34 15.40 -7.87 4.36
C MET A 34 15.11 -8.33 2.92
N GLN A 35 13.90 -8.12 2.43
CA GLN A 35 13.52 -8.48 1.06
C GLN A 35 13.95 -7.42 0.03
N PRO A 36 13.95 -7.77 -1.26
CA PRO A 36 14.10 -6.80 -2.34
C PRO A 36 13.13 -5.62 -2.19
N ALA A 37 13.47 -4.49 -2.80
CA ALA A 37 12.75 -3.24 -2.59
C ALA A 37 11.28 -3.24 -3.06
N TYR A 38 10.91 -4.13 -3.98
CA TYR A 38 9.60 -4.15 -4.63
C TYR A 38 8.89 -5.47 -4.35
N LEU A 39 7.80 -5.41 -3.58
CA LEU A 39 7.11 -6.60 -3.05
C LEU A 39 5.66 -6.67 -3.49
N PHE A 40 5.19 -7.90 -3.71
CA PHE A 40 3.79 -8.23 -3.95
C PHE A 40 3.28 -9.22 -2.91
N LEU A 41 2.10 -8.95 -2.38
CA LEU A 41 1.38 -9.83 -1.46
C LEU A 41 -0.05 -10.05 -1.97
N ILE A 42 -0.37 -11.28 -2.35
CA ILE A 42 -1.70 -11.68 -2.78
C ILE A 42 -2.34 -12.51 -1.69
N ARG A 43 -3.49 -12.10 -1.19
CA ARG A 43 -4.27 -12.82 -0.18
C ARG A 43 -5.76 -12.59 -0.41
N PRO A 44 -6.64 -13.47 0.03
CA PRO A 44 -8.08 -13.29 -0.08
C PRO A 44 -8.54 -11.97 0.54
N ARG A 45 -9.76 -11.56 0.23
CA ARG A 45 -10.40 -10.39 0.87
C ARG A 45 -10.56 -10.65 2.37
N ARG A 46 -10.53 -9.57 3.17
CA ARG A 46 -10.69 -9.56 4.64
C ARG A 46 -9.56 -10.20 5.44
N PHE A 47 -8.41 -10.43 4.82
CA PHE A 47 -7.22 -10.95 5.52
C PHE A 47 -6.35 -9.87 6.17
N GLY A 48 -6.72 -8.58 6.11
CA GLY A 48 -5.96 -7.51 6.77
C GLY A 48 -4.90 -6.82 5.88
N LYS A 49 -4.90 -7.04 4.56
CA LYS A 49 -3.96 -6.41 3.61
C LYS A 49 -3.91 -4.89 3.74
N SER A 50 -5.08 -4.24 3.71
CA SER A 50 -5.20 -2.77 3.82
C SER A 50 -4.70 -2.24 5.16
N LEU A 51 -4.92 -3.00 6.25
CA LEU A 51 -4.39 -2.66 7.57
C LEU A 51 -2.86 -2.81 7.61
N THR A 52 -2.30 -3.83 6.96
CA THR A 52 -0.85 -3.98 6.81
C THR A 52 -0.25 -2.79 6.05
N LEU A 53 -0.88 -2.35 4.96
CA LEU A 53 -0.42 -1.14 4.25
C LEU A 53 -0.52 0.11 5.12
N ALA A 54 -1.58 0.25 5.93
CA ALA A 54 -1.70 1.38 6.85
C ALA A 54 -0.66 1.32 7.99
N MET A 55 -0.29 0.13 8.46
CA MET A 55 0.82 -0.07 9.40
C MET A 55 2.16 0.34 8.77
N LEU A 56 2.44 -0.08 7.54
CA LEU A 56 3.66 0.30 6.81
C LEU A 56 3.70 1.80 6.55
N GLU A 57 2.57 2.41 6.15
CA GLU A 57 2.45 3.86 5.99
C GLU A 57 2.80 4.57 7.30
N ALA A 58 2.16 4.23 8.42
CA ALA A 58 2.41 4.86 9.70
C ALA A 58 3.87 4.70 10.17
N TYR A 59 4.50 3.55 9.89
CA TYR A 59 5.87 3.28 10.28
C TYR A 59 6.90 4.05 9.47
N TYR A 60 6.71 4.14 8.15
CA TYR A 60 7.72 4.70 7.25
C TYR A 60 7.54 6.19 6.95
N ASP A 61 6.32 6.71 7.09
CA ASP A 61 6.01 8.09 6.72
C ASP A 61 6.64 9.10 7.67
N VAL A 62 7.36 10.07 7.12
CA VAL A 62 7.97 11.19 7.85
C VAL A 62 6.97 12.00 8.67
N VAL A 63 5.70 12.02 8.25
CA VAL A 63 4.62 12.76 8.94
C VAL A 63 4.33 12.22 10.33
N TYR A 64 4.52 10.91 10.54
CA TYR A 64 4.28 10.27 11.83
C TYR A 64 5.50 10.27 12.78
N ALA A 65 6.57 10.99 12.46
CA ALA A 65 7.78 11.00 13.27
C ALA A 65 7.53 11.42 14.73
N ASN A 66 6.64 12.39 14.97
CA ASN A 66 6.29 12.86 16.31
C ASN A 66 5.30 11.93 17.04
N ASP A 67 4.59 11.06 16.31
CA ASP A 67 3.59 10.14 16.84
C ASP A 67 4.17 8.72 17.03
N PHE A 68 5.45 8.49 16.72
CA PHE A 68 6.05 7.17 16.68
C PHE A 68 5.88 6.39 17.98
N ASP A 69 6.19 6.99 19.11
CA ASP A 69 6.09 6.33 20.42
C ASP A 69 4.63 6.02 20.79
N GLU A 70 3.68 6.88 20.44
CA GLU A 70 2.25 6.65 20.66
C GLU A 70 1.74 5.48 19.82
N LEU A 71 2.16 5.38 18.54
CA LEU A 71 1.68 4.39 17.61
C LEU A 71 2.37 3.03 17.76
N PHE A 72 3.67 3.02 18.06
CA PHE A 72 4.48 1.82 18.02
C PHE A 72 5.17 1.47 19.34
N GLY A 73 5.30 2.38 20.29
CA GLY A 73 6.13 2.21 21.50
C GLY A 73 5.80 0.96 22.33
N HIS A 74 4.57 0.46 22.29
CA HIS A 74 4.14 -0.76 22.98
C HIS A 74 4.15 -2.03 22.09
N LEU A 75 4.49 -1.91 20.80
CA LEU A 75 4.55 -2.99 19.82
C LEU A 75 6.00 -3.47 19.61
N TYR A 76 6.16 -4.64 19.00
CA TYR A 76 7.47 -5.23 18.75
C TYR A 76 8.43 -4.26 18.06
N ILE A 77 8.02 -3.65 16.95
CA ILE A 77 8.89 -2.78 16.16
C ILE A 77 9.22 -1.45 16.88
N GLY A 78 8.38 -1.00 17.80
CA GLY A 78 8.66 0.16 18.64
C GLY A 78 9.75 -0.11 19.66
N GLN A 79 9.88 -1.36 20.11
CA GLN A 79 10.96 -1.83 20.98
C GLN A 79 12.26 -2.13 20.19
N HIS A 80 12.16 -2.37 18.88
CA HIS A 80 13.26 -2.74 17.99
C HIS A 80 13.17 -1.91 16.68
N PRO A 81 13.22 -0.57 16.74
CA PRO A 81 13.04 0.26 15.57
C PRO A 81 14.18 0.11 14.57
N THR A 82 13.86 0.02 13.29
CA THR A 82 14.86 0.02 12.22
C THR A 82 15.30 1.45 11.90
N PRO A 83 16.49 1.63 11.28
CA PRO A 83 16.92 2.97 10.84
C PRO A 83 16.04 3.61 9.76
N LYS A 84 15.07 2.87 9.21
CA LYS A 84 14.20 3.36 8.12
C LYS A 84 12.85 3.89 8.60
N HIS A 85 12.55 3.84 9.92
CA HIS A 85 11.30 4.40 10.42
C HIS A 85 11.24 5.91 10.15
N ASN A 86 10.07 6.38 9.75
CA ASN A 86 9.81 7.80 9.45
C ASN A 86 10.80 8.45 8.48
N CYS A 87 11.25 7.70 7.46
CA CYS A 87 12.26 8.15 6.49
C CYS A 87 11.73 8.32 5.07
N TYR A 88 10.46 8.03 4.80
CA TYR A 88 9.90 8.02 3.44
C TYR A 88 8.74 9.00 3.29
N LEU A 89 8.57 9.49 2.06
CA LEU A 89 7.32 10.07 1.58
C LEU A 89 6.44 8.94 1.06
N ILE A 90 5.24 8.77 1.61
CA ILE A 90 4.35 7.66 1.25
C ILE A 90 3.41 8.08 0.12
N MET A 91 3.55 7.43 -1.03
CA MET A 91 2.64 7.54 -2.16
C MET A 91 1.68 6.36 -2.15
N ARG A 92 0.38 6.61 -1.98
CA ARG A 92 -0.62 5.55 -1.78
C ARG A 92 -1.72 5.58 -2.82
N PHE A 93 -1.99 4.42 -3.44
CA PHE A 93 -3.14 4.19 -4.31
C PHE A 93 -4.03 3.08 -3.74
N ASN A 94 -5.33 3.21 -3.91
CA ASN A 94 -6.29 2.14 -3.66
C ASN A 94 -7.20 1.99 -4.89
N PHE A 95 -6.97 0.94 -5.67
CA PHE A 95 -7.71 0.77 -6.92
C PHE A 95 -9.11 0.18 -6.77
N SER A 96 -9.57 -0.05 -5.54
CA SER A 96 -11.00 -0.33 -5.32
C SER A 96 -11.91 0.87 -5.61
N GLU A 97 -11.34 2.08 -5.64
CA GLU A 97 -12.05 3.33 -5.96
C GLU A 97 -12.23 3.56 -7.47
N VAL A 98 -11.58 2.74 -8.33
CA VAL A 98 -11.68 2.85 -9.79
C VAL A 98 -12.96 2.17 -10.28
N SER A 99 -13.71 2.87 -11.17
CA SER A 99 -14.89 2.28 -11.81
C SER A 99 -14.52 1.05 -12.64
N SER A 100 -15.33 0.00 -12.55
CA SER A 100 -15.21 -1.18 -13.41
C SER A 100 -16.09 -1.10 -14.67
N ASN A 101 -16.84 0.00 -14.89
CA ASN A 101 -17.58 0.21 -16.11
C ASN A 101 -16.62 0.43 -17.28
N VAL A 102 -16.65 -0.44 -18.29
CA VAL A 102 -15.72 -0.44 -19.42
C VAL A 102 -15.70 0.86 -20.23
N ASN A 103 -16.79 1.62 -20.23
CA ASN A 103 -16.88 2.92 -20.91
C ASN A 103 -16.24 4.08 -20.11
N GLU A 104 -15.97 3.88 -18.83
CA GLU A 104 -15.50 4.92 -17.91
C GLU A 104 -14.20 4.54 -17.20
N VAL A 105 -13.81 3.27 -17.23
CA VAL A 105 -12.71 2.73 -16.43
C VAL A 105 -11.40 3.47 -16.65
N GLU A 106 -11.02 3.72 -17.90
CA GLU A 106 -9.78 4.45 -18.22
C GLU A 106 -9.81 5.87 -17.66
N ARG A 107 -10.92 6.58 -17.87
CA ARG A 107 -11.09 7.92 -17.32
C ARG A 107 -11.09 7.92 -15.80
N SER A 108 -11.80 6.97 -15.18
CA SER A 108 -11.86 6.81 -13.73
C SER A 108 -10.47 6.49 -13.15
N PHE A 109 -9.72 5.61 -13.79
CA PHE A 109 -8.35 5.28 -13.42
C PHE A 109 -7.42 6.51 -13.47
N LYS A 110 -7.44 7.25 -14.59
CA LYS A 110 -6.63 8.48 -14.74
C LYS A 110 -6.97 9.51 -13.68
N LEU A 111 -8.25 9.79 -13.48
CA LEU A 111 -8.72 10.75 -12.47
C LEU A 111 -8.30 10.32 -11.06
N HIS A 112 -8.48 9.04 -10.71
CA HIS A 112 -8.07 8.50 -9.42
C HIS A 112 -6.56 8.67 -9.20
N CYS A 113 -5.74 8.21 -10.15
CA CYS A 113 -4.28 8.32 -10.02
C CYS A 113 -3.82 9.78 -9.91
N CYS A 114 -4.33 10.68 -10.77
CA CYS A 114 -3.98 12.09 -10.72
C CYS A 114 -4.42 12.76 -9.42
N SER A 115 -5.59 12.39 -8.87
CA SER A 115 -6.03 12.87 -7.55
C SER A 115 -5.07 12.44 -6.45
N LYS A 116 -4.70 11.15 -6.38
CA LYS A 116 -3.78 10.64 -5.35
C LYS A 116 -2.36 11.23 -5.47
N LEU A 117 -1.89 11.48 -6.69
CA LEU A 117 -0.61 12.17 -6.92
C LEU A 117 -0.66 13.63 -6.45
N ARG A 118 -1.77 14.32 -6.68
CA ARG A 118 -1.98 15.69 -6.19
C ARG A 118 -2.05 15.72 -4.66
N ASP A 119 -2.80 14.78 -4.04
CA ASP A 119 -2.87 14.64 -2.59
C ASP A 119 -1.48 14.39 -1.98
N PHE A 120 -0.64 13.58 -2.65
CA PHE A 120 0.76 13.35 -2.26
C PHE A 120 1.56 14.65 -2.27
N VAL A 121 1.48 15.45 -3.32
CA VAL A 121 2.21 16.73 -3.41
C VAL A 121 1.75 17.70 -2.32
N PHE A 122 0.45 17.81 -2.06
CA PHE A 122 -0.07 18.65 -0.96
C PHE A 122 0.39 18.16 0.42
N LYS A 123 0.35 16.85 0.65
CA LYS A 123 0.77 16.25 1.93
C LYS A 123 2.23 16.58 2.29
N TYR A 124 3.08 16.67 1.28
CA TYR A 124 4.52 16.89 1.48
C TYR A 124 5.03 18.22 0.92
N GLU A 125 4.14 19.21 0.72
CA GLU A 125 4.50 20.51 0.14
C GLU A 125 5.63 21.20 0.91
N ASP A 126 5.63 21.11 2.25
CA ASP A 126 6.67 21.71 3.09
C ASP A 126 8.06 21.09 2.84
N LEU A 127 8.13 19.81 2.51
CA LEU A 127 9.39 19.09 2.22
C LEU A 127 9.79 19.24 0.74
N LEU A 128 8.83 19.15 -0.15
CA LEU A 128 9.03 19.28 -1.59
C LEU A 128 9.31 20.74 -1.98
N GLY A 129 8.74 21.70 -1.26
CA GLY A 129 8.75 23.13 -1.60
C GLY A 129 7.65 23.48 -2.60
N LYS A 130 7.14 24.71 -2.50
CA LYS A 130 6.04 25.17 -3.37
C LYS A 130 6.43 25.25 -4.85
N GLU A 131 7.70 25.32 -5.14
CA GLU A 131 8.27 25.37 -6.50
C GLU A 131 7.98 24.08 -7.29
N ILE A 132 7.56 23.00 -6.64
CA ILE A 132 7.11 21.79 -7.34
C ILE A 132 5.93 22.09 -8.27
N TRP A 133 5.04 23.01 -7.89
CA TRP A 133 3.87 23.39 -8.68
C TRP A 133 4.25 24.13 -9.96
N ASP A 134 5.42 24.77 -10.04
CA ASP A 134 5.95 25.39 -11.27
C ASP A 134 6.39 24.34 -12.30
N VAL A 135 6.72 23.13 -11.83
CA VAL A 135 7.09 21.98 -12.68
C VAL A 135 5.89 21.14 -13.09
N LEU A 136 4.86 21.11 -12.25
CA LEU A 136 3.63 20.35 -12.44
C LEU A 136 2.57 21.23 -13.11
N ASP A 137 2.74 21.49 -14.42
CA ASP A 137 1.73 22.22 -15.20
C ASP A 137 0.42 21.42 -15.35
N GLU A 138 -0.62 22.08 -15.91
CA GLU A 138 -1.95 21.47 -16.07
C GLU A 138 -1.94 20.23 -16.97
N GLU A 139 -1.08 20.19 -17.99
CA GLU A 139 -0.97 19.06 -18.92
C GLU A 139 -0.37 17.83 -18.21
N ILE A 140 0.73 18.03 -17.48
CA ILE A 140 1.34 16.97 -16.66
C ILE A 140 0.35 16.42 -15.64
N GLN A 141 -0.43 17.28 -14.97
CA GLN A 141 -1.38 16.86 -13.95
C GLN A 141 -2.60 16.08 -14.50
N GLN A 142 -2.80 16.02 -15.82
CA GLN A 142 -3.86 15.24 -16.46
C GLN A 142 -3.43 13.83 -16.88
N ASP A 143 -2.11 13.57 -16.97
CA ASP A 143 -1.57 12.24 -17.29
C ASP A 143 -0.89 11.63 -16.07
N PRO A 144 -1.41 10.52 -15.51
CA PRO A 144 -0.87 9.92 -14.29
C PRO A 144 0.59 9.44 -14.45
N GLY A 145 1.00 9.05 -15.65
CA GLY A 145 2.37 8.63 -15.91
C GLY A 145 3.35 9.81 -15.90
N ALA A 146 3.01 10.89 -16.63
CA ALA A 146 3.78 12.13 -16.65
C ALA A 146 3.86 12.74 -15.26
N PHE A 147 2.74 12.78 -14.52
CA PHE A 147 2.67 13.33 -13.17
C PHE A 147 3.57 12.58 -12.19
N LEU A 148 3.47 11.23 -12.15
CA LEU A 148 4.33 10.41 -11.31
C LEU A 148 5.82 10.59 -11.66
N SER A 149 6.14 10.60 -12.95
CA SER A 149 7.51 10.79 -13.43
C SER A 149 8.09 12.14 -13.04
N ALA A 150 7.29 13.22 -13.14
CA ALA A 150 7.69 14.57 -12.76
C ALA A 150 7.94 14.66 -11.24
N ILE A 151 7.04 14.11 -10.40
CA ILE A 151 7.23 14.04 -8.94
C ILE A 151 8.51 13.28 -8.59
N ASN A 152 8.71 12.08 -9.15
CA ASN A 152 9.87 11.24 -8.88
C ASN A 152 11.18 11.98 -9.25
N SER A 153 11.23 12.62 -10.42
CA SER A 153 12.37 13.37 -10.88
C SER A 153 12.64 14.62 -10.03
N TYR A 154 11.59 15.29 -9.57
CA TYR A 154 11.70 16.46 -8.70
C TYR A 154 12.21 16.08 -7.32
N ALA A 155 11.61 15.09 -6.66
CA ALA A 155 12.00 14.61 -5.34
C ALA A 155 13.45 14.10 -5.32
N SER A 156 13.88 13.42 -6.38
CA SER A 156 15.27 12.99 -6.57
C SER A 156 16.26 14.17 -6.57
N ARG A 157 15.94 15.24 -7.31
CA ARG A 157 16.82 16.42 -7.42
C ARG A 157 16.80 17.31 -6.18
N LYS A 158 15.68 17.40 -5.48
CA LYS A 158 15.51 18.29 -4.31
C LYS A 158 16.36 17.88 -3.09
N GLY A 159 16.81 16.67 -3.00
CA GLY A 159 17.65 16.20 -1.88
C GLY A 159 17.50 14.70 -1.64
N ASN A 160 17.16 13.97 -2.70
CA ASN A 160 16.91 12.54 -2.65
C ASN A 160 15.87 12.17 -1.57
N LEU A 161 14.69 12.80 -1.65
CA LEU A 161 13.56 12.51 -0.76
C LEU A 161 13.00 11.13 -1.14
N PRO A 162 13.22 10.08 -0.34
CA PRO A 162 12.86 8.73 -0.73
C PRO A 162 11.34 8.53 -0.70
N ILE A 163 10.80 7.94 -1.76
CA ILE A 163 9.38 7.62 -1.91
C ILE A 163 9.18 6.12 -1.70
N TYR A 164 8.18 5.77 -0.89
CA TYR A 164 7.67 4.41 -0.77
C TYR A 164 6.26 4.36 -1.37
N LEU A 165 6.11 3.60 -2.44
CA LEU A 165 4.83 3.42 -3.14
C LEU A 165 4.06 2.26 -2.53
N LEU A 166 2.85 2.53 -2.05
CA LEU A 166 1.91 1.55 -1.53
C LEU A 166 0.69 1.45 -2.46
N ILE A 167 0.40 0.26 -2.98
CA ILE A 167 -0.77 0.02 -3.84
C ILE A 167 -1.66 -1.04 -3.22
N ASP A 168 -2.90 -0.67 -2.90
CA ASP A 168 -3.91 -1.60 -2.42
C ASP A 168 -4.88 -1.99 -3.54
N GLU A 169 -5.32 -3.26 -3.52
CA GLU A 169 -6.30 -3.82 -4.45
C GLU A 169 -5.99 -3.54 -5.93
N TYR A 170 -4.71 -3.73 -6.33
CA TYR A 170 -4.21 -3.42 -7.68
C TYR A 170 -5.03 -4.09 -8.80
N ASP A 171 -5.69 -5.19 -8.50
CA ASP A 171 -6.41 -6.06 -9.42
C ASP A 171 -7.94 -5.94 -9.31
N ASN A 172 -8.48 -5.07 -8.45
CA ASN A 172 -9.91 -5.04 -8.14
C ASN A 172 -10.78 -4.76 -9.37
N PHE A 173 -10.56 -3.63 -10.04
CA PHE A 173 -11.39 -3.25 -11.20
C PHE A 173 -11.13 -4.14 -12.43
N THR A 174 -9.88 -4.60 -12.61
CA THR A 174 -9.52 -5.49 -13.72
C THR A 174 -10.13 -6.88 -13.58
N ASN A 175 -10.17 -7.45 -12.37
CA ASN A 175 -10.88 -8.69 -12.08
C ASN A 175 -12.39 -8.57 -12.33
N THR A 176 -12.98 -7.42 -11.98
CA THR A 176 -14.39 -7.14 -12.25
C THR A 176 -14.65 -7.03 -13.76
N ILE A 177 -13.77 -6.36 -14.50
CA ILE A 177 -13.86 -6.29 -15.96
C ILE A 177 -13.80 -7.70 -16.56
N LEU A 178 -12.82 -8.51 -16.15
CA LEU A 178 -12.66 -9.88 -16.65
C LEU A 178 -13.90 -10.74 -16.39
N SER A 179 -14.43 -10.69 -15.18
CA SER A 179 -15.59 -11.50 -14.78
C SER A 179 -16.91 -11.04 -15.39
N THR A 180 -17.07 -9.73 -15.65
CA THR A 180 -18.35 -9.15 -16.09
C THR A 180 -18.41 -8.97 -17.61
N TYR A 181 -17.31 -8.51 -18.22
CA TYR A 181 -17.26 -8.12 -19.63
C TYR A 181 -16.38 -9.05 -20.50
N GLY A 182 -15.65 -9.97 -19.86
CA GLY A 182 -14.83 -10.98 -20.54
C GLY A 182 -13.43 -10.51 -20.93
N THR A 183 -12.71 -11.44 -21.57
CA THR A 183 -11.27 -11.34 -21.83
C THR A 183 -10.91 -10.18 -22.76
N GLU A 184 -11.75 -9.86 -23.75
CA GLU A 184 -11.43 -8.81 -24.72
C GLU A 184 -11.28 -7.43 -24.05
N TYR A 185 -12.22 -7.06 -23.19
CA TYR A 185 -12.18 -5.77 -22.45
C TYR A 185 -11.05 -5.75 -21.45
N TYR A 186 -10.80 -6.87 -20.78
CA TYR A 186 -9.68 -7.02 -19.87
C TYR A 186 -8.34 -6.81 -20.59
N GLN A 187 -8.14 -7.43 -21.75
CA GLN A 187 -6.90 -7.28 -22.54
C GLN A 187 -6.69 -5.85 -23.03
N LYS A 188 -7.75 -5.12 -23.41
CA LYS A 188 -7.64 -3.71 -23.78
C LYS A 188 -7.09 -2.84 -22.64
N ALA A 189 -7.37 -3.18 -21.40
CA ALA A 189 -6.86 -2.42 -20.24
C ALA A 189 -5.44 -2.83 -19.83
N THR A 190 -5.09 -4.11 -19.96
CA THR A 190 -3.89 -4.70 -19.33
C THR A 190 -2.79 -5.11 -20.30
N HIS A 191 -3.08 -5.24 -21.60
CA HIS A 191 -2.12 -5.70 -22.64
C HIS A 191 -1.78 -4.57 -23.62
N GLY A 192 -0.71 -4.75 -24.37
CA GLY A 192 -0.29 -3.83 -25.43
C GLY A 192 -0.11 -2.40 -24.90
N GLU A 193 -0.91 -1.49 -25.44
CA GLU A 193 -0.94 -0.08 -25.05
C GLU A 193 -2.01 0.23 -23.96
N GLY A 194 -2.50 -0.82 -23.26
CA GLY A 194 -3.50 -0.67 -22.22
C GLY A 194 -3.05 0.28 -21.09
N PHE A 195 -3.97 1.13 -20.64
CA PHE A 195 -3.67 2.21 -19.69
C PHE A 195 -3.09 1.72 -18.35
N VAL A 196 -3.50 0.54 -17.89
CA VAL A 196 -2.96 -0.08 -16.65
C VAL A 196 -1.49 -0.44 -16.86
N ARG A 197 -1.21 -1.16 -17.95
CA ARG A 197 0.17 -1.53 -18.30
C ARG A 197 1.06 -0.31 -18.52
N GLY A 198 0.53 0.72 -19.19
CA GLY A 198 1.22 1.99 -19.39
C GLY A 198 1.66 2.61 -18.07
N PHE A 199 0.76 2.70 -17.09
CA PHE A 199 1.05 3.23 -15.76
C PHE A 199 2.10 2.42 -15.01
N PHE A 200 2.00 1.08 -15.01
CA PHE A 200 3.01 0.22 -14.38
C PHE A 200 4.37 0.26 -15.08
N ASN A 201 4.41 0.48 -16.39
CA ASN A 201 5.67 0.71 -17.12
C ASN A 201 6.35 2.02 -16.66
N VAL A 202 5.58 3.08 -16.40
CA VAL A 202 6.14 4.32 -15.83
C VAL A 202 6.68 4.10 -14.43
N ILE A 203 5.95 3.36 -13.57
CA ILE A 203 6.44 2.97 -12.24
C ILE A 203 7.78 2.21 -12.39
N LYS A 204 7.85 1.23 -13.28
CA LYS A 204 9.09 0.49 -13.56
C LYS A 204 10.22 1.41 -14.00
N ALA A 205 9.97 2.30 -14.95
CA ALA A 205 10.97 3.27 -15.40
C ALA A 205 11.44 4.16 -14.26
N ALA A 206 10.53 4.58 -13.38
CA ALA A 206 10.84 5.36 -12.19
C ALA A 206 11.74 4.62 -11.18
N THR A 207 11.81 3.28 -11.21
CA THR A 207 12.65 2.48 -10.29
C THR A 207 14.05 2.17 -10.84
N THR A 208 14.31 2.37 -12.14
CA THR A 208 15.54 1.91 -12.82
C THR A 208 16.63 2.97 -12.93
N GLY A 209 16.35 4.23 -12.64
CA GLY A 209 17.31 5.34 -12.75
C GLY A 209 18.25 5.43 -11.55
N THR A 210 19.53 5.80 -11.80
CA THR A 210 20.45 6.20 -10.71
C THR A 210 19.91 7.46 -10.05
N GLY A 211 19.68 7.40 -8.74
CA GLY A 211 19.11 8.53 -7.98
C GLY A 211 17.59 8.66 -8.05
N SER A 212 16.86 7.60 -8.43
CA SER A 212 15.40 7.59 -8.33
C SER A 212 14.94 7.85 -6.89
N ALA A 213 13.94 8.71 -6.73
CA ALA A 213 13.27 8.90 -5.44
C ALA A 213 12.40 7.70 -5.05
N LEU A 214 11.81 6.98 -6.03
CA LEU A 214 11.00 5.78 -5.79
C LEU A 214 11.91 4.60 -5.41
N GLN A 215 12.10 4.40 -4.10
CA GLN A 215 13.06 3.43 -3.57
C GLN A 215 12.42 2.12 -3.13
N ARG A 216 11.16 2.14 -2.73
CA ARG A 216 10.46 0.92 -2.27
C ARG A 216 9.03 0.89 -2.79
N MET A 217 8.49 -0.34 -2.90
CA MET A 217 7.11 -0.54 -3.28
C MET A 217 6.53 -1.77 -2.58
N PHE A 218 5.28 -1.68 -2.13
CA PHE A 218 4.51 -2.81 -1.62
C PHE A 218 3.12 -2.80 -2.25
N ILE A 219 2.80 -3.85 -2.98
CA ILE A 219 1.54 -3.98 -3.72
C ILE A 219 0.72 -5.12 -3.13
N THR A 220 -0.57 -4.89 -2.90
CA THR A 220 -1.51 -5.93 -2.46
C THR A 220 -2.65 -6.14 -3.45
N GLY A 221 -3.10 -7.40 -3.52
CA GLY A 221 -4.23 -7.80 -4.36
C GLY A 221 -4.87 -9.10 -3.92
N VAL A 222 -5.79 -9.59 -4.73
CA VAL A 222 -6.55 -10.83 -4.49
C VAL A 222 -6.21 -11.92 -5.50
N SER A 223 -5.88 -11.55 -6.74
CA SER A 223 -5.63 -12.48 -7.85
C SER A 223 -4.26 -12.24 -8.49
N PRO A 224 -3.50 -13.30 -8.82
CA PRO A 224 -2.26 -13.17 -9.55
C PRO A 224 -2.45 -12.87 -11.06
N VAL A 225 -3.64 -13.11 -11.62
CA VAL A 225 -3.91 -13.01 -13.07
C VAL A 225 -3.50 -11.66 -13.65
N THR A 226 -3.96 -10.58 -13.05
CA THR A 226 -3.60 -9.22 -13.51
C THR A 226 -2.11 -8.93 -13.34
N MET A 227 -1.47 -9.54 -12.33
CA MET A 227 -0.04 -9.35 -12.11
C MET A 227 0.76 -9.91 -13.30
N ASP A 228 0.51 -11.13 -13.73
CA ASP A 228 1.25 -11.76 -14.82
C ASP A 228 1.11 -10.97 -16.13
N ASP A 229 -0.08 -10.45 -16.41
CA ASP A 229 -0.39 -9.69 -17.61
C ASP A 229 0.19 -8.27 -17.60
N VAL A 230 0.07 -7.59 -16.49
CA VAL A 230 0.64 -6.23 -16.29
C VAL A 230 2.16 -6.32 -16.10
N THR A 231 2.65 -7.39 -15.46
CA THR A 231 4.06 -7.59 -15.12
C THR A 231 4.87 -8.35 -16.14
N SER A 232 4.34 -8.77 -17.29
CA SER A 232 5.20 -9.25 -18.40
C SER A 232 6.25 -8.18 -18.81
N GLY A 233 6.02 -6.91 -18.42
CA GLY A 233 7.01 -5.83 -18.39
C GLY A 233 7.53 -5.44 -17.00
N PHE A 234 6.93 -5.88 -15.89
CA PHE A 234 7.25 -5.46 -14.50
C PHE A 234 7.94 -6.57 -13.69
N ASN A 235 9.00 -7.15 -14.26
CA ASN A 235 9.77 -8.25 -13.68
C ASN A 235 10.70 -7.86 -12.51
N ILE A 236 10.47 -6.71 -11.88
CA ILE A 236 11.28 -6.19 -10.77
C ILE A 236 10.70 -6.53 -9.40
N GLY A 237 9.44 -6.97 -9.34
CA GLY A 237 8.76 -7.27 -8.09
C GLY A 237 8.95 -8.70 -7.60
N THR A 238 9.20 -8.86 -6.32
CA THR A 238 9.27 -10.17 -5.64
C THR A 238 7.91 -10.51 -5.06
N ASN A 239 7.38 -11.67 -5.44
CA ASN A 239 6.11 -12.18 -4.91
C ASN A 239 6.38 -12.95 -3.60
N ILE A 240 5.92 -12.40 -2.47
CA ILE A 240 6.04 -12.99 -1.14
C ILE A 240 4.80 -13.80 -0.72
N THR A 241 3.86 -14.00 -1.63
CA THR A 241 2.56 -14.65 -1.34
C THR A 241 2.72 -16.06 -0.80
N THR A 242 3.64 -16.85 -1.35
CA THR A 242 3.88 -18.25 -0.96
C THR A 242 5.12 -18.43 -0.09
N ASP A 243 5.78 -17.33 0.28
CA ASP A 243 6.93 -17.38 1.15
C ASP A 243 6.49 -17.69 2.60
N PRO A 244 6.96 -18.80 3.20
CA PRO A 244 6.61 -19.18 4.56
C PRO A 244 6.93 -18.10 5.62
N TRP A 245 7.93 -17.26 5.37
CA TRP A 245 8.31 -16.16 6.27
C TRP A 245 7.25 -15.10 6.43
N PHE A 246 6.31 -15.01 5.46
CA PHE A 246 5.21 -14.03 5.43
C PHE A 246 3.83 -14.66 5.59
N ASN A 247 3.77 -15.95 5.95
CA ASN A 247 2.48 -16.64 6.09
C ASN A 247 1.56 -15.94 7.10
N ASP A 248 2.12 -15.51 8.22
CA ASP A 248 1.39 -14.89 9.32
C ASP A 248 1.41 -13.35 9.31
N LEU A 249 1.92 -12.73 8.22
CA LEU A 249 1.89 -11.27 8.04
C LEU A 249 0.47 -10.71 8.07
N VAL A 250 -0.47 -11.44 7.49
CA VAL A 250 -1.90 -11.11 7.44
C VAL A 250 -2.75 -12.29 7.91
N GLY A 251 -3.98 -12.01 8.33
CA GLY A 251 -4.85 -13.01 8.95
C GLY A 251 -4.51 -13.26 10.40
N PHE A 252 -5.06 -14.32 10.94
CA PHE A 252 -4.84 -14.76 12.32
C PHE A 252 -4.36 -16.22 12.32
N SER A 253 -3.32 -16.50 13.09
CA SER A 253 -2.96 -17.85 13.46
C SER A 253 -3.92 -18.38 14.52
N GLU A 254 -3.97 -19.69 14.70
CA GLU A 254 -4.77 -20.30 15.76
C GLU A 254 -4.35 -19.80 17.17
N ALA A 255 -3.05 -19.63 17.39
CA ALA A 255 -2.52 -19.14 18.66
C ALA A 255 -3.00 -17.70 18.95
N GLU A 256 -2.93 -16.81 17.97
CA GLU A 256 -3.39 -15.43 18.11
C GLU A 256 -4.91 -15.35 18.33
N LEU A 257 -5.66 -16.21 17.67
CA LEU A 257 -7.11 -16.30 17.89
C LEU A 257 -7.44 -16.78 19.31
N ARG A 258 -6.74 -17.80 19.80
CA ARG A 258 -6.89 -18.29 21.17
C ARG A 258 -6.54 -17.22 22.21
N GLU A 259 -5.48 -16.47 21.99
CA GLU A 259 -5.09 -15.35 22.85
C GLU A 259 -6.19 -14.26 22.88
N MET A 260 -6.71 -13.87 21.73
CA MET A 260 -7.80 -12.90 21.63
C MET A 260 -9.06 -13.39 22.37
N LEU A 261 -9.45 -14.64 22.19
CA LEU A 261 -10.64 -15.21 22.85
C LEU A 261 -10.42 -15.32 24.37
N THR A 262 -9.22 -15.66 24.81
CA THR A 262 -8.85 -15.69 26.23
C THR A 262 -8.97 -14.29 26.85
N TYR A 263 -8.44 -13.28 26.19
CA TYR A 263 -8.58 -11.90 26.62
C TYR A 263 -10.05 -11.52 26.84
N TYR A 264 -10.95 -11.77 25.87
CA TYR A 264 -12.37 -11.43 25.99
C TYR A 264 -13.11 -12.29 27.02
N LYS A 265 -12.69 -13.53 27.24
CA LYS A 265 -13.21 -14.38 28.31
C LYS A 265 -12.87 -13.81 29.69
N GLU A 266 -11.63 -13.38 29.90
CA GLU A 266 -11.18 -12.72 31.14
C GLU A 266 -11.89 -11.41 31.41
N GLN A 267 -12.31 -10.69 30.35
CA GLN A 267 -13.15 -9.49 30.46
C GLN A 267 -14.64 -9.78 30.68
N GLY A 268 -15.04 -11.06 30.78
CA GLY A 268 -16.43 -11.46 31.04
C GLY A 268 -17.38 -11.33 29.86
N VAL A 269 -16.87 -11.18 28.64
CA VAL A 269 -17.70 -11.04 27.42
C VAL A 269 -18.08 -12.39 26.82
N LEU A 270 -17.23 -13.40 26.97
CA LEU A 270 -17.47 -14.76 26.47
C LEU A 270 -17.81 -15.68 27.62
N MET A 271 -19.02 -16.26 27.58
CA MET A 271 -19.50 -17.17 28.63
C MET A 271 -19.20 -18.65 28.37
N GLN A 272 -18.76 -19.05 27.18
CA GLN A 272 -18.52 -20.45 26.83
C GLN A 272 -17.01 -20.75 26.72
N THR A 273 -16.63 -21.99 27.10
CA THR A 273 -15.28 -22.54 26.90
C THR A 273 -15.01 -22.63 25.41
N VAL A 274 -13.88 -22.06 25.01
CA VAL A 274 -13.31 -22.27 23.68
C VAL A 274 -12.48 -23.56 23.80
N ASP A 275 -13.08 -24.68 23.39
CA ASP A 275 -12.38 -25.97 23.27
C ASP A 275 -11.55 -26.02 21.99
#